data_edef485ed893dd7b070a969d8dada8de
#
_entry.id   edef485ed893dd7b070a969d8dada8de
#
_cell.length_a   1.000
_cell.length_b   1.000
_cell.length_c   1.000
_cell.angle_alpha   90.00
_cell.angle_beta   90.00
_cell.angle_gamma   90.00
#
_symmetry.space_group_name_H-M   'P 1'
#
loop_
_entity.id
_entity.type
_entity.pdbx_description
1 polymer ?
#
loop_
_entity_poly.entity_id
_entity_poly.type
_entity_poly.pdbx_seq_one_letter_code
_entity_poly.pdbx_strand_id
1 'polypeptide(L)'
;GSGVKVSKADLNIRGAGSVLGESQSGNYEVVGYDLYCKMLNDAVRELRGEKVFHEYETEIDLPVDSFIPETYVKNDFVKLELCKRISLIKNEDEYNDIVDELIDRFGDIPDETMNLLDVALLRANANICFITRIWYKDGDLRFVMYNRADINVDGIDELVKSYSGRMKFVMGAKPEFILKLGREEKNDLLRKAEFVVADMSQMLIMTHSEEDSVDNKA
;
A
#
# COMPACT_ATOMS: atom_id res chain seq x y z
N GLY A 1 29.85 1.95 15.52
CA GLY A 1 30.15 1.18 14.34
C GLY A 1 29.72 -0.27 14.30
N SER A 2 29.52 -0.96 15.43
CA SER A 2 29.19 -2.40 15.42
C SER A 2 27.73 -2.72 15.08
N GLY A 3 26.79 -1.86 15.46
CA GLY A 3 25.37 -2.07 15.19
C GLY A 3 24.99 -2.03 13.71
N VAL A 4 25.70 -1.22 12.94
CA VAL A 4 25.47 -1.10 11.48
C VAL A 4 26.00 -2.31 10.71
N LYS A 5 27.10 -2.90 11.15
CA LYS A 5 27.64 -4.13 10.55
C LYS A 5 26.74 -5.34 10.84
N VAL A 6 26.15 -5.39 12.03
CA VAL A 6 25.19 -6.44 12.41
C VAL A 6 23.91 -6.30 11.62
N SER A 7 23.40 -5.09 11.40
CA SER A 7 22.21 -4.82 10.58
C SER A 7 22.42 -5.20 9.11
N LYS A 8 23.59 -4.89 8.54
CA LYS A 8 23.93 -5.26 7.16
C LYS A 8 24.15 -6.77 7.00
N ALA A 9 24.74 -7.42 8.00
CA ALA A 9 24.90 -8.87 8.03
C ALA A 9 23.56 -9.59 8.25
N ASP A 10 22.68 -9.03 9.07
CA ASP A 10 21.35 -9.60 9.35
C ASP A 10 20.40 -9.46 8.13
N LEU A 11 20.51 -8.37 7.36
CA LEU A 11 19.85 -8.20 6.07
C LEU A 11 20.34 -9.22 5.03
N ASN A 12 21.63 -9.51 5.01
CA ASN A 12 22.21 -10.52 4.12
C ASN A 12 21.95 -11.95 4.58
N ILE A 13 21.80 -12.20 5.88
CA ILE A 13 21.64 -13.55 6.45
C ILE A 13 20.17 -13.96 6.55
N ARG A 14 19.22 -13.05 6.78
CA ARG A 14 17.79 -13.34 6.97
C ARG A 14 16.95 -13.27 5.72
N GLY A 15 17.54 -13.10 4.56
CA GLY A 15 16.74 -13.36 3.42
C GLY A 15 16.57 -12.36 2.34
N ALA A 16 17.20 -11.22 2.42
CA ALA A 16 17.42 -10.52 1.17
C ALA A 16 18.31 -11.37 0.25
N GLY A 17 19.29 -12.11 0.82
CA GLY A 17 20.19 -12.98 0.07
C GLY A 17 19.77 -14.45 -0.10
N SER A 18 19.00 -15.02 0.83
CA SER A 18 18.62 -16.45 0.77
C SER A 18 17.22 -16.70 0.23
N VAL A 19 16.37 -15.69 0.24
CA VAL A 19 15.05 -15.71 -0.40
C VAL A 19 15.14 -15.28 -1.87
N LEU A 20 16.23 -14.63 -2.25
CA LEU A 20 16.60 -14.27 -3.62
C LEU A 20 17.41 -15.43 -4.25
N GLY A 21 16.81 -16.60 -4.37
CA GLY A 21 17.31 -17.60 -5.32
C GLY A 21 17.28 -17.02 -6.73
N GLU A 22 18.37 -17.18 -7.46
CA GLU A 22 18.70 -16.58 -8.77
C GLU A 22 17.65 -16.76 -9.89
N SER A 23 16.47 -17.27 -9.62
CA SER A 23 15.47 -17.63 -10.63
C SER A 23 14.09 -16.98 -10.51
N GLN A 24 13.86 -16.04 -9.57
CA GLN A 24 12.56 -15.35 -9.43
C GLN A 24 12.75 -13.89 -9.07
N SER A 25 13.21 -13.12 -10.03
CA SER A 25 13.65 -11.74 -9.91
C SER A 25 12.47 -10.80 -9.84
N GLY A 26 11.59 -10.50 -9.50
CA GLY A 26 10.62 -9.40 -9.50
C GLY A 26 9.75 -9.38 -8.25
N ASN A 27 9.04 -10.47 -7.95
CA ASN A 27 8.06 -10.48 -6.86
C ASN A 27 8.66 -10.56 -5.45
N TYR A 28 9.85 -11.14 -5.28
CA TYR A 28 10.46 -11.32 -3.97
C TYR A 28 11.19 -10.09 -3.44
N GLU A 29 11.77 -9.28 -4.31
CA GLU A 29 12.39 -8.02 -3.90
C GLU A 29 11.35 -7.03 -3.38
N VAL A 30 10.19 -6.93 -4.03
CA VAL A 30 9.09 -6.07 -3.64
C VAL A 30 8.52 -6.46 -2.27
N VAL A 31 8.21 -7.75 -2.07
CA VAL A 31 7.67 -8.26 -0.79
C VAL A 31 8.69 -8.15 0.32
N GLY A 32 9.96 -8.47 0.07
CA GLY A 32 11.03 -8.35 1.06
C GLY A 32 11.27 -6.90 1.50
N TYR A 33 11.19 -5.97 0.57
CA TYR A 33 11.43 -4.55 0.83
C TYR A 33 10.28 -3.89 1.58
N ASP A 34 9.05 -4.17 1.20
CA ASP A 34 7.85 -3.66 1.89
C ASP A 34 7.74 -4.23 3.31
N LEU A 35 8.00 -5.52 3.49
CA LEU A 35 8.07 -6.16 4.80
C LEU A 35 9.18 -5.55 5.67
N TYR A 36 10.34 -5.26 5.11
CA TYR A 36 11.45 -4.64 5.81
C TYR A 36 11.12 -3.21 6.25
N CYS A 37 10.55 -2.39 5.38
CA CYS A 37 10.09 -1.04 5.71
C CYS A 37 9.02 -1.06 6.79
N LYS A 38 8.10 -2.03 6.77
CA LYS A 38 7.10 -2.24 7.80
C LYS A 38 7.74 -2.60 9.14
N MET A 39 8.66 -3.55 9.18
CA MET A 39 9.36 -3.96 10.41
C MET A 39 10.15 -2.80 11.02
N LEU A 40 10.81 -1.98 10.21
CA LEU A 40 11.50 -0.77 10.68
C LEU A 40 10.53 0.25 11.28
N ASN A 41 9.40 0.44 10.63
CA ASN A 41 8.38 1.37 11.11
C ASN A 41 7.80 0.93 12.45
N ASP A 42 7.46 -0.34 12.59
CA ASP A 42 6.95 -0.91 13.83
C ASP A 42 7.97 -0.79 14.96
N ALA A 43 9.24 -1.09 14.69
CA ALA A 43 10.32 -0.95 15.66
C ALA A 43 10.53 0.51 16.13
N VAL A 44 10.41 1.48 15.22
CA VAL A 44 10.54 2.91 15.57
C VAL A 44 9.35 3.39 16.41
N ARG A 45 8.14 2.91 16.10
CA ARG A 45 6.95 3.24 16.90
C ARG A 45 7.02 2.67 18.30
N GLU A 46 7.46 1.41 18.44
CA GLU A 46 7.72 0.78 19.74
C GLU A 46 8.75 1.55 20.56
N LEU A 47 9.84 1.99 19.92
CA LEU A 47 10.87 2.81 20.59
C LEU A 47 10.36 4.19 21.03
N ARG A 48 9.34 4.74 20.36
CA ARG A 48 8.68 6.00 20.74
C ARG A 48 7.60 5.82 21.80
N GLY A 49 7.32 4.58 22.23
CA GLY A 49 6.25 4.28 23.19
C GLY A 49 4.84 4.50 22.64
N GLU A 50 4.71 4.62 21.33
CA GLU A 50 3.41 4.74 20.68
C GLU A 50 2.72 3.39 20.70
N LYS A 51 1.60 3.26 21.41
CA LYS A 51 0.73 2.08 21.31
C LYS A 51 0.04 2.13 19.96
N VAL A 52 0.54 1.34 19.03
CA VAL A 52 -0.06 1.19 17.71
C VAL A 52 -1.24 0.23 17.83
N PHE A 53 -2.44 0.76 18.07
CA PHE A 53 -3.68 0.02 17.92
C PHE A 53 -4.07 0.03 16.44
N HIS A 54 -3.52 -0.89 15.67
CA HIS A 54 -4.09 -1.22 14.36
C HIS A 54 -5.09 -2.33 14.55
N GLU A 55 -6.37 -2.03 14.35
CA GLU A 55 -7.39 -3.07 14.27
C GLU A 55 -7.10 -4.00 13.09
N TYR A 56 -6.47 -3.47 12.03
CA TYR A 56 -6.02 -4.19 10.84
C TYR A 56 -4.93 -3.41 10.11
N GLU A 57 -4.17 -4.14 9.30
CA GLU A 57 -3.18 -3.59 8.37
C GLU A 57 -3.60 -3.89 6.93
N THR A 58 -3.05 -3.14 5.98
CA THR A 58 -3.30 -3.33 4.56
C THR A 58 -2.06 -3.85 3.86
N GLU A 59 -2.20 -4.95 3.15
CA GLU A 59 -1.19 -5.56 2.30
C GLU A 59 -1.51 -5.30 0.82
N ILE A 60 -0.54 -4.83 0.06
CA ILE A 60 -0.61 -4.70 -1.40
C ILE A 60 0.24 -5.81 -2.01
N ASP A 61 -0.41 -6.84 -2.56
CA ASP A 61 0.21 -8.02 -3.16
C ASP A 61 -0.10 -8.06 -4.67
N LEU A 62 0.55 -7.14 -5.39
CA LEU A 62 0.45 -6.99 -6.84
C LEU A 62 1.81 -7.31 -7.49
N PRO A 63 1.83 -7.98 -8.65
CA PRO A 63 3.05 -8.29 -9.39
C PRO A 63 3.59 -7.04 -10.11
N VAL A 64 4.07 -6.08 -9.32
CA VAL A 64 4.61 -4.79 -9.78
C VAL A 64 5.99 -4.60 -9.20
N ASP A 65 6.97 -4.30 -10.03
CA ASP A 65 8.32 -3.97 -9.59
C ASP A 65 8.31 -2.63 -8.87
N SER A 66 8.59 -2.64 -7.57
CA SER A 66 8.56 -1.46 -6.71
C SER A 66 9.70 -1.48 -5.70
N PHE A 67 10.78 -0.77 -6.04
CA PHE A 67 11.99 -0.68 -5.23
C PHE A 67 12.81 0.57 -5.61
N ILE A 68 13.85 0.88 -4.85
CA ILE A 68 14.82 1.93 -5.17
C ILE A 68 16.07 1.28 -5.75
N PRO A 69 16.35 1.44 -7.07
CA PRO A 69 17.55 0.89 -7.70
C PRO A 69 18.85 1.44 -7.10
N GLU A 70 19.89 0.64 -7.01
CA GLU A 70 21.23 1.10 -6.58
C GLU A 70 21.83 2.14 -7.53
N THR A 71 21.44 2.11 -8.79
CA THR A 71 21.82 3.11 -9.79
C THR A 71 21.21 4.49 -9.52
N TYR A 72 20.09 4.54 -8.82
CA TYR A 72 19.41 5.77 -8.46
C TYR A 72 19.87 6.31 -7.09
N VAL A 73 19.86 5.47 -6.06
CA VAL A 73 20.34 5.82 -4.71
C VAL A 73 21.41 4.82 -4.31
N LYS A 74 22.69 5.24 -4.39
CA LYS A 74 23.86 4.37 -4.14
C LYS A 74 24.12 4.11 -2.67
N ASN A 75 23.70 5.02 -1.78
CA ASN A 75 23.98 4.93 -0.35
C ASN A 75 22.89 4.10 0.33
N ASP A 76 23.26 2.96 0.92
CA ASP A 76 22.32 2.03 1.56
C ASP A 76 21.57 2.68 2.74
N PHE A 77 22.21 3.55 3.50
CA PHE A 77 21.56 4.25 4.62
C PHE A 77 20.49 5.22 4.14
N VAL A 78 20.81 5.99 3.11
CA VAL A 78 19.86 6.93 2.50
C VAL A 78 18.69 6.15 1.89
N LYS A 79 18.98 5.03 1.23
CA LYS A 79 17.95 4.15 0.67
C LYS A 79 17.01 3.62 1.76
N LEU A 80 17.54 3.15 2.89
CA LEU A 80 16.75 2.66 4.02
C LEU A 80 15.91 3.78 4.65
N GLU A 81 16.47 4.96 4.81
CA GLU A 81 15.75 6.13 5.33
C GLU A 81 14.58 6.51 4.40
N LEU A 82 14.84 6.57 3.09
CA LEU A 82 13.80 6.85 2.10
C LEU A 82 12.70 5.79 2.11
N CYS A 83 13.05 4.52 2.18
CA CYS A 83 12.08 3.44 2.30
C CYS A 83 11.17 3.57 3.52
N LYS A 84 11.76 3.88 4.66
CA LYS A 84 11.02 4.11 5.88
C LYS A 84 10.05 5.28 5.74
N ARG A 85 10.49 6.38 5.16
CA ARG A 85 9.65 7.56 4.93
C ARG A 85 8.54 7.27 3.93
N ILE A 86 8.83 6.54 2.84
CA ILE A 86 7.83 6.10 1.86
C ILE A 86 6.78 5.20 2.52
N SER A 87 7.19 4.27 3.38
CA SER A 87 6.25 3.40 4.09
C SER A 87 5.32 4.12 5.06
N LEU A 88 5.66 5.35 5.44
CA LEU A 88 4.87 6.20 6.33
C LEU A 88 3.92 7.16 5.61
N ILE A 89 3.91 7.18 4.30
CA ILE A 89 2.99 8.02 3.50
C ILE A 89 1.55 7.72 3.89
N LYS A 90 0.79 8.78 4.24
CA LYS A 90 -0.61 8.69 4.65
C LYS A 90 -1.57 9.42 3.71
N ASN A 91 -1.04 10.34 2.89
CA ASN A 91 -1.84 11.20 2.02
C ASN A 91 -1.01 11.70 0.83
N GLU A 92 -1.69 12.37 -0.09
CA GLU A 92 -1.07 12.92 -1.30
C GLU A 92 -0.04 14.03 -1.00
N ASP A 93 -0.21 14.82 0.04
CA ASP A 93 0.75 15.88 0.38
C ASP A 93 2.09 15.28 0.78
N GLU A 94 2.08 14.26 1.63
CA GLU A 94 3.30 13.54 2.03
C GLU A 94 3.94 12.81 0.84
N TYR A 95 3.13 12.23 -0.06
CA TYR A 95 3.59 11.62 -1.30
C TYR A 95 4.31 12.65 -2.19
N ASN A 96 3.69 13.79 -2.44
CA ASN A 96 4.25 14.84 -3.29
C ASN A 96 5.53 15.42 -2.69
N ASP A 97 5.61 15.62 -1.39
CA ASP A 97 6.81 16.08 -0.69
C ASP A 97 8.00 15.15 -0.92
N ILE A 98 7.77 13.84 -0.87
CA ILE A 98 8.84 12.86 -1.14
C ILE A 98 9.21 12.82 -2.62
N VAL A 99 8.24 12.91 -3.53
CA VAL A 99 8.50 12.99 -4.97
C VAL A 99 9.39 14.19 -5.30
N ASP A 100 9.04 15.38 -4.79
CA ASP A 100 9.79 16.61 -5.00
C ASP A 100 11.22 16.49 -4.44
N GLU A 101 11.38 15.92 -3.25
CA GLU A 101 12.70 15.69 -2.64
C GLU A 101 13.54 14.71 -3.47
N LEU A 102 12.96 13.63 -3.96
CA LEU A 102 13.67 12.64 -4.79
C LEU A 102 14.17 13.26 -6.09
N ILE A 103 13.33 14.03 -6.76
CA ILE A 103 13.69 14.74 -7.99
C ILE A 103 14.83 15.73 -7.71
N ASP A 104 14.72 16.51 -6.64
CA ASP A 104 15.70 17.53 -6.27
C ASP A 104 17.07 16.94 -5.90
N ARG A 105 17.07 15.80 -5.20
CA ARG A 105 18.31 15.16 -4.72
C ARG A 105 18.96 14.21 -5.71
N PHE A 106 18.17 13.49 -6.51
CA PHE A 106 18.65 12.36 -7.32
C PHE A 106 18.25 12.46 -8.79
N GLY A 107 17.48 13.47 -9.18
CA GLY A 107 16.98 13.62 -10.54
C GLY A 107 15.76 12.77 -10.85
N ASP A 108 15.55 12.45 -12.12
CA ASP A 108 14.37 11.73 -12.61
C ASP A 108 14.17 10.41 -11.86
N ILE A 109 12.96 10.20 -11.36
CA ILE A 109 12.62 9.01 -10.58
C ILE A 109 12.41 7.82 -11.52
N PRO A 110 13.10 6.69 -11.30
CA PRO A 110 12.86 5.46 -12.05
C PRO A 110 11.44 4.92 -11.84
N ASP A 111 10.92 4.21 -12.82
CA ASP A 111 9.57 3.64 -12.78
C ASP A 111 9.34 2.73 -11.57
N GLU A 112 10.34 1.93 -11.20
CA GLU A 112 10.29 1.05 -10.03
C GLU A 112 10.16 1.84 -8.72
N THR A 113 10.78 3.00 -8.63
CA THR A 113 10.67 3.89 -7.46
C THR A 113 9.35 4.65 -7.46
N MET A 114 8.85 5.07 -8.62
CA MET A 114 7.50 5.62 -8.73
C MET A 114 6.45 4.59 -8.29
N ASN A 115 6.56 3.35 -8.75
CA ASN A 115 5.69 2.26 -8.33
C ASN A 115 5.74 2.05 -6.81
N LEU A 116 6.91 2.16 -6.19
CA LEU A 116 7.04 2.05 -4.72
C LEU A 116 6.27 3.15 -3.99
N LEU A 117 6.35 4.37 -4.48
CA LEU A 117 5.59 5.52 -3.96
C LEU A 117 4.08 5.31 -4.15
N ASP A 118 3.66 4.88 -5.33
CA ASP A 118 2.26 4.64 -5.66
C ASP A 118 1.67 3.49 -4.84
N VAL A 119 2.42 2.40 -4.63
CA VAL A 119 2.03 1.31 -3.73
C VAL A 119 1.84 1.80 -2.29
N ALA A 120 2.71 2.68 -1.81
CA ALA A 120 2.60 3.23 -0.46
C ALA A 120 1.35 4.11 -0.29
N LEU A 121 1.06 4.97 -1.28
CA LEU A 121 -0.15 5.80 -1.27
C LEU A 121 -1.42 4.95 -1.44
N LEU A 122 -1.40 3.96 -2.33
CA LEU A 122 -2.50 3.01 -2.50
C LEU A 122 -2.80 2.27 -1.19
N ARG A 123 -1.78 1.81 -0.48
CA ARG A 123 -1.94 1.15 0.82
C ARG A 123 -2.61 2.06 1.84
N ALA A 124 -2.17 3.32 1.92
CA ALA A 124 -2.77 4.30 2.83
C ALA A 124 -4.24 4.55 2.51
N ASN A 125 -4.58 4.75 1.23
CA ASN A 125 -5.95 4.98 0.77
C ASN A 125 -6.82 3.74 0.95
N ALA A 126 -6.30 2.55 0.67
CA ALA A 126 -6.99 1.28 0.88
C ALA A 126 -7.28 1.02 2.38
N ASN A 127 -6.35 1.37 3.26
CA ASN A 127 -6.53 1.24 4.70
C ASN A 127 -7.71 2.08 5.21
N ILE A 128 -7.88 3.30 4.73
CA ILE A 128 -9.02 4.16 5.05
C ILE A 128 -10.35 3.54 4.57
N CYS A 129 -10.32 2.77 3.48
CA CYS A 129 -11.48 2.08 2.92
C CYS A 129 -11.75 0.71 3.58
N PHE A 130 -11.12 0.40 4.71
CA PHE A 130 -11.24 -0.90 5.40
C PHE A 130 -10.78 -2.10 4.56
N ILE A 131 -9.86 -1.90 3.63
CA ILE A 131 -9.27 -2.96 2.83
C ILE A 131 -8.06 -3.52 3.57
N THR A 132 -8.02 -4.84 3.79
CA THR A 132 -6.90 -5.52 4.47
C THR A 132 -5.89 -6.10 3.49
N ARG A 133 -6.32 -6.38 2.25
CA ARG A 133 -5.44 -6.89 1.20
C ARG A 133 -5.97 -6.54 -0.18
N ILE A 134 -5.06 -6.11 -1.06
CA ILE A 134 -5.30 -6.03 -2.52
C ILE A 134 -4.36 -7.03 -3.18
N TRP A 135 -4.91 -7.96 -3.97
CA TRP A 135 -4.13 -8.99 -4.63
C TRP A 135 -4.71 -9.38 -5.98
N TYR A 136 -3.89 -9.99 -6.82
CA TYR A 136 -4.25 -10.39 -8.17
C TYR A 136 -4.03 -11.89 -8.36
N LYS A 137 -5.01 -12.55 -8.95
CA LYS A 137 -4.92 -13.97 -9.32
C LYS A 137 -5.84 -14.29 -10.50
N ASP A 138 -5.32 -15.00 -11.49
CA ASP A 138 -6.07 -15.59 -12.61
C ASP A 138 -7.00 -14.62 -13.37
N GLY A 139 -6.58 -13.35 -13.47
CA GLY A 139 -7.34 -12.31 -14.15
C GLY A 139 -8.30 -11.54 -13.26
N ASP A 140 -8.37 -11.87 -11.98
CA ASP A 140 -9.18 -11.20 -10.98
C ASP A 140 -8.34 -10.30 -10.10
N LEU A 141 -8.73 -9.04 -9.98
CA LEU A 141 -8.22 -8.11 -8.98
C LEU A 141 -9.14 -8.16 -7.76
N ARG A 142 -8.58 -8.42 -6.58
CA ARG A 142 -9.34 -8.74 -5.37
C ARG A 142 -9.02 -7.79 -4.24
N PHE A 143 -10.06 -7.34 -3.54
CA PHE A 143 -10.00 -6.39 -2.43
C PHE A 143 -10.66 -7.04 -1.22
N VAL A 144 -9.84 -7.53 -0.29
CA VAL A 144 -10.32 -8.17 0.94
C VAL A 144 -10.65 -7.10 1.95
N MET A 145 -11.85 -7.14 2.49
CA MET A 145 -12.35 -6.16 3.45
C MET A 145 -12.13 -6.62 4.89
N TYR A 146 -11.91 -5.66 5.76
CA TYR A 146 -11.98 -5.90 7.19
C TYR A 146 -13.40 -6.35 7.57
N ASN A 147 -13.52 -7.43 8.33
CA ASN A 147 -14.82 -8.04 8.66
C ASN A 147 -15.71 -7.21 9.60
N ARG A 148 -15.13 -6.17 10.22
CA ARG A 148 -15.84 -5.19 11.06
C ARG A 148 -15.85 -3.79 10.42
N ALA A 149 -15.75 -3.73 9.11
CA ALA A 149 -15.75 -2.47 8.39
C ALA A 149 -17.06 -1.70 8.59
N ASP A 150 -16.93 -0.45 9.02
CA ASP A 150 -18.06 0.49 9.11
C ASP A 150 -18.21 1.22 7.78
N ILE A 151 -18.92 0.58 6.86
CA ILE A 151 -19.12 1.07 5.51
C ILE A 151 -20.61 1.29 5.21
N ASN A 152 -20.87 2.14 4.22
CA ASN A 152 -22.20 2.32 3.66
C ASN A 152 -22.62 1.06 2.87
N VAL A 153 -23.54 0.28 3.43
CA VAL A 153 -24.01 -0.98 2.84
C VAL A 153 -24.72 -0.74 1.49
N ASP A 154 -25.47 0.35 1.37
CA ASP A 154 -26.15 0.71 0.12
C ASP A 154 -25.15 1.02 -1.01
N GLY A 155 -23.98 1.55 -0.66
CA GLY A 155 -22.89 1.80 -1.59
C GLY A 155 -22.26 0.55 -2.19
N ILE A 156 -22.39 -0.61 -1.54
CA ILE A 156 -21.89 -1.88 -2.08
C ILE A 156 -22.58 -2.20 -3.42
N ASP A 157 -23.89 -2.07 -3.46
CA ASP A 157 -24.69 -2.36 -4.64
C ASP A 157 -24.40 -1.37 -5.78
N GLU A 158 -24.25 -0.09 -5.46
CA GLU A 158 -23.86 0.96 -6.42
C GLU A 158 -22.48 0.69 -7.01
N LEU A 159 -21.52 0.36 -6.17
CA LEU A 159 -20.14 0.05 -6.58
C LEU A 159 -20.12 -1.15 -7.55
N VAL A 160 -20.77 -2.24 -7.16
CA VAL A 160 -20.82 -3.46 -8.00
C VAL A 160 -21.48 -3.17 -9.35
N LYS A 161 -22.58 -2.42 -9.37
CA LYS A 161 -23.29 -2.03 -10.60
C LYS A 161 -22.46 -1.12 -11.50
N SER A 162 -21.64 -0.23 -10.93
CA SER A 162 -20.82 0.69 -11.71
C SER A 162 -19.76 0.00 -12.59
N TYR A 163 -19.40 -1.23 -12.27
CA TYR A 163 -18.46 -2.06 -13.03
C TYR A 163 -19.12 -3.00 -14.07
N SER A 164 -20.38 -2.75 -14.43
CA SER A 164 -21.07 -3.41 -15.55
C SER A 164 -21.01 -4.94 -15.52
N GLY A 165 -21.23 -5.55 -14.36
CA GLY A 165 -21.24 -7.00 -14.17
C GLY A 165 -19.86 -7.66 -14.06
N ARG A 166 -18.78 -6.90 -14.13
CA ARG A 166 -17.41 -7.41 -13.95
C ARG A 166 -16.98 -7.50 -12.50
N MET A 167 -17.66 -6.79 -11.60
CA MET A 167 -17.39 -6.82 -10.16
C MET A 167 -18.46 -7.63 -9.44
N LYS A 168 -18.04 -8.37 -8.42
CA LYS A 168 -18.92 -9.03 -7.47
C LYS A 168 -18.43 -8.82 -6.05
N PHE A 169 -19.33 -8.83 -5.09
CA PHE A 169 -19.04 -8.85 -3.67
C PHE A 169 -19.35 -10.21 -3.08
N VAL A 170 -18.38 -10.80 -2.38
CA VAL A 170 -18.51 -12.12 -1.75
C VAL A 170 -18.52 -11.93 -0.24
N MET A 171 -19.63 -12.32 0.39
CA MET A 171 -19.77 -12.31 1.84
C MET A 171 -19.10 -13.53 2.45
N GLY A 172 -18.57 -13.40 3.67
CA GLY A 172 -17.95 -14.50 4.40
C GLY A 172 -17.09 -14.01 5.54
N ALA A 173 -16.27 -14.91 6.10
CA ALA A 173 -15.32 -14.56 7.16
C ALA A 173 -14.28 -13.53 6.71
N LYS A 174 -13.96 -13.51 5.42
CA LYS A 174 -13.15 -12.49 4.75
C LYS A 174 -13.95 -11.95 3.57
N PRO A 175 -14.80 -10.92 3.79
CA PRO A 175 -15.57 -10.34 2.69
C PRO A 175 -14.63 -9.75 1.64
N GLU A 176 -14.93 -9.92 0.37
CA GLU A 176 -14.09 -9.36 -0.69
C GLU A 176 -14.87 -8.87 -1.90
N PHE A 177 -14.36 -7.80 -2.52
CA PHE A 177 -14.75 -7.40 -3.87
C PHE A 177 -13.82 -8.05 -4.87
N ILE A 178 -14.36 -8.61 -5.94
CA ILE A 178 -13.62 -9.29 -6.98
C ILE A 178 -13.96 -8.63 -8.31
N LEU A 179 -12.97 -8.02 -8.95
CA LEU A 179 -13.08 -7.39 -10.25
C LEU A 179 -12.40 -8.24 -11.32
N LYS A 180 -13.16 -8.72 -12.29
CA LYS A 180 -12.61 -9.38 -13.46
C LYS A 180 -12.02 -8.38 -14.43
N LEU A 181 -10.72 -8.50 -14.69
CA LEU A 181 -10.00 -7.60 -15.57
C LEU A 181 -10.08 -8.00 -17.05
N GLY A 182 -10.19 -7.00 -17.91
CA GLY A 182 -9.97 -7.14 -19.34
C GLY A 182 -8.52 -7.43 -19.68
N ARG A 183 -8.26 -7.82 -20.94
CA ARG A 183 -6.92 -8.22 -21.38
C ARG A 183 -5.88 -7.10 -21.25
N GLU A 184 -6.26 -5.85 -21.54
CA GLU A 184 -5.38 -4.67 -21.45
C GLU A 184 -5.19 -4.17 -20.03
N GLU A 185 -6.21 -4.26 -19.19
CA GLU A 185 -6.17 -3.82 -17.79
C GLU A 185 -5.16 -4.60 -16.93
N LYS A 186 -4.80 -5.81 -17.36
CA LYS A 186 -3.80 -6.66 -16.69
C LYS A 186 -2.37 -6.09 -16.78
N ASN A 187 -2.12 -5.19 -17.70
CA ASN A 187 -0.81 -4.56 -17.87
C ASN A 187 -0.60 -3.36 -16.94
N ASP A 188 -1.67 -2.89 -16.29
CA ASP A 188 -1.61 -1.73 -15.39
C ASP A 188 -2.45 -1.99 -14.11
N LEU A 189 -2.04 -3.02 -13.38
CA LEU A 189 -2.74 -3.47 -12.18
C LEU A 189 -2.76 -2.41 -11.07
N LEU A 190 -1.64 -1.71 -10.90
CA LEU A 190 -1.49 -0.70 -9.86
C LEU A 190 -2.47 0.45 -10.09
N ARG A 191 -2.46 1.01 -11.27
CA ARG A 191 -3.39 2.09 -11.63
C ARG A 191 -4.85 1.66 -11.56
N LYS A 192 -5.15 0.42 -11.96
CA LYS A 192 -6.51 -0.11 -11.84
C LYS A 192 -6.94 -0.25 -10.38
N ALA A 193 -6.05 -0.71 -9.52
CA ALA A 193 -6.32 -0.78 -8.09
C ALA A 193 -6.57 0.60 -7.48
N GLU A 194 -5.78 1.61 -7.86
CA GLU A 194 -5.97 3.00 -7.44
C GLU A 194 -7.35 3.53 -7.81
N PHE A 195 -7.81 3.31 -9.05
CA PHE A 195 -9.14 3.73 -9.48
C PHE A 195 -10.25 3.05 -8.69
N VAL A 196 -10.14 1.74 -8.47
CA VAL A 196 -11.15 1.00 -7.69
C VAL A 196 -11.20 1.48 -6.25
N VAL A 197 -10.05 1.72 -5.61
CA VAL A 197 -9.99 2.24 -4.25
C VAL A 197 -10.59 3.64 -4.16
N ALA A 198 -10.38 4.50 -5.16
CA ALA A 198 -11.01 5.81 -5.23
C ALA A 198 -12.54 5.71 -5.31
N ASP A 199 -13.06 4.82 -6.15
CA ASP A 199 -14.51 4.56 -6.25
C ASP A 199 -15.05 3.99 -4.93
N MET A 200 -14.34 3.07 -4.29
CA MET A 200 -14.70 2.53 -2.97
C MET A 200 -14.73 3.62 -1.90
N SER A 201 -13.78 4.53 -1.91
CA SER A 201 -13.75 5.66 -0.99
C SER A 201 -14.99 6.54 -1.13
N GLN A 202 -15.42 6.82 -2.35
CA GLN A 202 -16.60 7.65 -2.62
C GLN A 202 -17.91 6.96 -2.22
N MET A 203 -18.04 5.65 -2.49
CA MET A 203 -19.31 4.93 -2.35
C MET A 203 -19.48 4.24 -1.01
N LEU A 204 -18.38 3.79 -0.39
CA LEU A 204 -18.44 2.97 0.82
C LEU A 204 -18.12 3.75 2.10
N ILE A 205 -17.30 4.80 2.03
CA ILE A 205 -16.89 5.53 3.21
C ILE A 205 -17.88 6.65 3.49
N MET A 206 -18.49 6.61 4.69
CA MET A 206 -19.39 7.65 5.15
C MET A 206 -18.58 8.88 5.52
N THR A 207 -18.82 10.00 4.81
CA THR A 207 -18.33 11.30 5.25
C THR A 207 -19.22 11.75 6.40
N HIS A 208 -18.67 11.94 7.59
CA HIS A 208 -19.34 12.70 8.63
C HIS A 208 -19.44 14.15 8.15
N SER A 209 -20.60 14.52 7.61
CA SER A 209 -20.91 15.93 7.37
C SER A 209 -20.87 16.64 8.73
N GLU A 210 -20.15 17.78 8.78
CA GLU A 210 -20.08 18.69 9.93
C GLU A 210 -21.44 19.39 10.18
N GLU A 211 -22.54 18.65 10.34
CA GLU A 211 -23.87 19.21 10.60
C GLU A 211 -24.35 19.11 12.04
N ASP A 212 -23.54 18.66 13.00
CA ASP A 212 -23.93 18.61 14.41
C ASP A 212 -23.35 19.75 15.29
N SER A 213 -23.02 20.90 14.71
CA SER A 213 -22.52 22.03 15.50
C SER A 213 -23.44 23.27 15.58
N VAL A 214 -24.72 23.13 15.24
CA VAL A 214 -25.69 24.23 15.42
C VAL A 214 -26.98 23.73 16.06
N ASP A 215 -26.94 23.31 17.29
CA ASP A 215 -28.11 23.37 18.17
C ASP A 215 -27.71 23.11 19.64
N ASN A 216 -27.02 24.06 20.24
CA ASN A 216 -27.10 24.22 21.69
C ASN A 216 -26.75 25.63 22.12
N LYS A 217 -27.57 26.60 21.71
CA LYS A 217 -27.72 27.90 22.38
C LYS A 217 -29.19 28.37 22.27
N ALA A 218 -29.99 27.90 23.18
CA ALA A 218 -31.20 28.58 23.59
C ALA A 218 -31.40 28.34 25.08
#